data_f4118634ef1eb9c36426447359c097b3
#
_entry.id   f4118634ef1eb9c36426447359c097b3
#
_cell.length_a   1.000
_cell.length_b   1.000
_cell.length_c   1.000
_cell.angle_alpha   90.00
_cell.angle_beta   90.00
_cell.angle_gamma   90.00
#
_symmetry.space_group_name_H-M   'P 1'
#
loop_
_entity.id
_entity.type
_entity.pdbx_description
1 polymer ?
#
loop_
_entity_poly.entity_id
_entity_poly.type
_entity_poly.pdbx_seq_one_letter_code
_entity_poly.pdbx_strand_id
1 'polypeptide(L)'
;MYIVKGLGNTIVITIFAVMLGIVLGFLIAIVRTSHDRNGGLAILNGICKAYLTIIRGTPVMIQLLIIYYVVLASVTNKILVAVIAFGLNSAAYVAEIVRSGIMSVDIGQFEAGRSLGLNLQTDHEACYHTAGCQKLYFRRCLTSLSAS
;
A
#
# COMPACT_ATOMS: atom_id res chain seq x y z
N MET A 1 -0.82 20.05 -30.15
CA MET A 1 -1.16 18.63 -30.33
C MET A 1 -0.33 17.66 -29.48
N TYR A 2 0.95 17.94 -29.23
CA TYR A 2 1.84 17.09 -28.38
C TYR A 2 1.43 17.08 -26.90
N ILE A 3 1.00 18.21 -26.33
CA ILE A 3 0.60 18.33 -24.92
C ILE A 3 -0.59 17.45 -24.59
N VAL A 4 -1.61 17.42 -25.46
CA VAL A 4 -2.82 16.61 -25.26
C VAL A 4 -2.50 15.13 -25.30
N LYS A 5 -1.62 14.70 -26.23
CA LYS A 5 -1.15 13.30 -26.28
C LYS A 5 -0.33 12.92 -25.05
N GLY A 6 0.53 13.83 -24.58
CA GLY A 6 1.30 13.63 -23.37
C GLY A 6 0.40 13.50 -22.13
N LEU A 7 -0.60 14.34 -22.00
CA LEU A 7 -1.58 14.28 -20.92
C LEU A 7 -2.36 12.95 -20.93
N GLY A 8 -2.82 12.52 -22.10
CA GLY A 8 -3.49 11.23 -22.26
C GLY A 8 -2.63 10.05 -21.80
N ASN A 9 -1.37 10.01 -22.23
CA ASN A 9 -0.44 8.96 -21.80
C ASN A 9 -0.20 8.98 -20.29
N THR A 10 -0.09 10.16 -19.67
CA THR A 10 0.07 10.30 -18.22
C THR A 10 -1.14 9.76 -17.46
N ILE A 11 -2.35 10.08 -17.90
CA ILE A 11 -3.58 9.58 -17.28
C ILE A 11 -3.64 8.04 -17.36
N VAL A 12 -3.34 7.47 -18.52
CA VAL A 12 -3.33 6.01 -18.72
C VAL A 12 -2.31 5.35 -17.78
N ILE A 13 -1.08 5.83 -17.76
CA ILE A 13 -0.03 5.31 -16.87
C ILE A 13 -0.47 5.40 -15.41
N THR A 14 -1.04 6.52 -14.98
CA THR A 14 -1.47 6.72 -13.60
C THR A 14 -2.56 5.74 -13.19
N ILE A 15 -3.59 5.55 -14.02
CA ILE A 15 -4.70 4.63 -13.72
C ILE A 15 -4.17 3.20 -13.57
N PHE A 16 -3.38 2.72 -14.53
CA PHE A 16 -2.85 1.36 -14.49
C PHE A 16 -1.85 1.16 -13.35
N ALA A 17 -0.99 2.15 -13.08
CA ALA A 17 -0.03 2.09 -11.98
C ALA A 17 -0.74 2.06 -10.60
N VAL A 18 -1.79 2.86 -10.42
CA VAL A 18 -2.57 2.88 -9.18
C VAL A 18 -3.33 1.56 -8.98
N MET A 19 -3.97 1.03 -10.03
CA MET A 19 -4.65 -0.26 -9.97
C MET A 19 -3.69 -1.38 -9.56
N LEU A 20 -2.54 -1.46 -10.22
CA LEU A 20 -1.49 -2.43 -9.91
C LEU A 20 -0.94 -2.22 -8.49
N GLY A 21 -0.74 -0.98 -8.09
CA GLY A 21 -0.29 -0.60 -6.74
C GLY A 21 -1.26 -1.03 -5.65
N ILE A 22 -2.57 -0.86 -5.85
CA ILE A 22 -3.59 -1.27 -4.89
C ILE A 22 -3.59 -2.80 -4.74
N VAL A 23 -3.62 -3.54 -5.85
CA VAL A 23 -3.66 -5.01 -5.82
C VAL A 23 -2.43 -5.58 -5.11
N LEU A 24 -1.23 -5.19 -5.53
CA LEU A 24 0.01 -5.66 -4.94
C LEU A 24 0.18 -5.19 -3.49
N GLY A 25 -0.15 -3.94 -3.22
CA GLY A 25 -0.03 -3.36 -1.88
C GLY A 25 -0.97 -4.05 -0.87
N PHE A 26 -2.18 -4.39 -1.30
CA PHE A 26 -3.12 -5.13 -0.45
C PHE A 26 -2.63 -6.57 -0.17
N LEU A 27 -2.10 -7.27 -1.17
CA LEU A 27 -1.50 -8.60 -0.99
C LEU A 27 -0.32 -8.57 0.01
N ILE A 28 0.58 -7.60 -0.14
CA ILE A 28 1.71 -7.42 0.77
C ILE A 28 1.23 -7.12 2.20
N ALA A 29 0.22 -6.27 2.34
CA ALA A 29 -0.37 -5.93 3.64
C ALA A 29 -0.96 -7.15 4.34
N ILE A 30 -1.70 -8.01 3.62
CA ILE A 30 -2.27 -9.26 4.16
C ILE A 30 -1.16 -10.18 4.65
N VAL A 31 -0.13 -10.41 3.84
CA VAL A 31 1.00 -11.28 4.21
C VAL A 31 1.68 -10.80 5.48
N ARG A 32 1.95 -9.51 5.59
CA ARG A 32 2.60 -8.92 6.78
C ARG A 32 1.72 -8.98 8.02
N THR A 33 0.43 -8.68 7.87
CA THR A 33 -0.52 -8.73 9.00
C THR A 33 -0.74 -10.17 9.50
N SER A 34 -0.79 -11.13 8.58
CA SER A 34 -0.89 -12.56 8.93
C SER A 34 0.34 -13.06 9.70
N HIS A 35 1.53 -12.60 9.32
CA HIS A 35 2.75 -12.92 10.06
C HIS A 35 2.74 -12.33 11.47
N ASP A 36 2.36 -11.07 11.61
CA ASP A 36 2.32 -10.37 12.89
C ASP A 36 1.33 -11.03 13.89
N ARG A 37 0.31 -11.75 13.39
CA ARG A 37 -0.69 -12.46 14.22
C ARG A 37 -0.34 -13.93 14.51
N ASN A 38 0.16 -14.66 13.52
CA ASN A 38 0.30 -16.12 13.59
C ASN A 38 1.75 -16.59 13.65
N GLY A 39 2.74 -15.71 13.49
CA GLY A 39 4.16 -16.06 13.45
C GLY A 39 4.58 -16.93 12.24
N GLY A 40 3.63 -17.32 11.38
CA GLY A 40 3.88 -18.06 10.16
C GLY A 40 4.48 -17.17 9.06
N LEU A 41 4.98 -17.78 7.97
CA LEU A 41 5.48 -17.07 6.79
C LEU A 41 6.65 -16.07 7.06
N ALA A 42 7.53 -16.39 8.01
CA ALA A 42 8.65 -15.53 8.40
C ALA A 42 9.53 -15.12 7.21
N ILE A 43 9.79 -16.03 6.28
CA ILE A 43 10.58 -15.78 5.07
C ILE A 43 9.88 -14.78 4.16
N LEU A 44 8.58 -14.97 3.92
CA LEU A 44 7.79 -14.08 3.06
C LEU A 44 7.69 -12.67 3.68
N ASN A 45 7.50 -12.58 4.98
CA ASN A 45 7.51 -11.31 5.69
C ASN A 45 8.87 -10.61 5.61
N GLY A 46 9.98 -11.37 5.70
CA GLY A 46 11.33 -10.85 5.52
C GLY A 46 11.53 -10.23 4.13
N ILE A 47 11.10 -10.91 3.08
CA ILE A 47 11.16 -10.42 1.69
C ILE A 47 10.30 -9.15 1.53
N CYS A 48 9.08 -9.16 2.02
CA CYS A 48 8.19 -7.98 1.97
C CYS A 48 8.78 -6.79 2.74
N LYS A 49 9.38 -7.04 3.90
CA LYS A 49 10.03 -5.99 4.70
C LYS A 49 11.24 -5.40 3.98
N ALA A 50 12.09 -6.25 3.38
CA ALA A 50 13.24 -5.80 2.58
C ALA A 50 12.77 -4.96 1.38
N TYR A 51 11.77 -5.43 0.64
CA TYR A 51 11.17 -4.68 -0.47
C TYR A 51 10.69 -3.29 -0.04
N LEU A 52 9.89 -3.21 1.03
CA LEU A 52 9.38 -1.94 1.53
C LEU A 52 10.49 -1.00 2.00
N THR A 53 11.53 -1.53 2.64
CA THR A 53 12.68 -0.75 3.11
C THR A 53 13.46 -0.17 1.94
N ILE A 54 13.71 -0.95 0.89
CA ILE A 54 14.44 -0.51 -0.30
C ILE A 54 13.62 0.54 -1.07
N ILE A 55 12.35 0.23 -1.35
CA ILE A 55 11.48 1.11 -2.15
C ILE A 55 11.24 2.46 -1.46
N ARG A 56 11.03 2.46 -0.15
CA ARG A 56 10.78 3.70 0.61
C ARG A 56 12.06 4.41 1.05
N GLY A 57 13.18 3.70 1.09
CA GLY A 57 14.48 4.26 1.45
C GLY A 57 15.24 4.89 0.28
N THR A 58 14.82 4.64 -0.96
CA THR A 58 15.45 5.21 -2.16
C THR A 58 14.58 6.29 -2.81
N PRO A 59 15.18 7.37 -3.35
CA PRO A 59 14.43 8.38 -4.10
C PRO A 59 13.77 7.76 -5.34
N VAL A 60 12.48 8.11 -5.55
CA VAL A 60 11.65 7.55 -6.64
C VAL A 60 12.31 7.71 -8.02
N MET A 61 12.99 8.83 -8.26
CA MET A 61 13.65 9.10 -9.54
C MET A 61 14.79 8.11 -9.83
N ILE A 62 15.62 7.80 -8.82
CA ILE A 62 16.72 6.83 -8.96
C ILE A 62 16.15 5.43 -9.21
N GLN A 63 15.09 5.06 -8.49
CA GLN A 63 14.42 3.79 -8.66
C GLN A 63 13.83 3.63 -10.07
N LEU A 64 13.20 4.67 -10.60
CA LEU A 64 12.67 4.70 -11.96
C LEU A 64 13.77 4.49 -13.01
N LEU A 65 14.93 5.15 -12.83
CA LEU A 65 16.09 4.99 -13.71
C LEU A 65 16.63 3.55 -13.66
N ILE A 66 16.77 2.97 -12.47
CA ILE A 66 17.25 1.60 -12.32
C ILE A 66 16.29 0.62 -13.00
N ILE A 67 14.98 0.74 -12.76
CA ILE A 67 13.98 -0.14 -13.37
C ILE A 67 14.01 0.01 -14.90
N TYR A 68 14.09 1.23 -15.40
CA TYR A 68 14.08 1.51 -16.83
C TYR A 68 15.34 0.99 -17.54
N TYR A 69 16.54 1.29 -17.01
CA TYR A 69 17.80 0.99 -17.69
C TYR A 69 18.39 -0.38 -17.35
N VAL A 70 18.08 -0.95 -16.19
CA VAL A 70 18.71 -2.20 -15.73
C VAL A 70 17.72 -3.35 -15.78
N VAL A 71 16.56 -3.21 -15.14
CA VAL A 71 15.62 -4.33 -14.96
C VAL A 71 14.79 -4.59 -16.22
N LEU A 72 14.30 -3.54 -16.86
CA LEU A 72 13.42 -3.62 -18.01
C LEU A 72 14.07 -3.06 -19.30
N ALA A 73 15.40 -3.09 -19.38
CA ALA A 73 16.16 -2.61 -20.55
C ALA A 73 15.76 -3.32 -21.86
N SER A 74 15.34 -4.58 -21.78
CA SER A 74 14.89 -5.38 -22.93
C SER A 74 13.45 -5.09 -23.36
N VAL A 75 12.68 -4.34 -22.58
CA VAL A 75 11.27 -4.06 -22.88
C VAL A 75 11.15 -2.80 -23.73
N THR A 76 10.71 -2.96 -24.97
CA THR A 76 10.57 -1.88 -25.94
C THR A 76 9.46 -0.88 -25.58
N ASN A 77 8.48 -1.31 -24.79
CA ASN A 77 7.28 -0.53 -24.48
C ASN A 77 7.48 0.37 -23.26
N LYS A 78 7.86 1.64 -23.50
CA LYS A 78 8.17 2.64 -22.43
C LYS A 78 7.02 2.88 -21.47
N ILE A 79 5.76 2.81 -21.96
CA ILE A 79 4.56 3.01 -21.14
C ILE A 79 4.43 1.87 -20.13
N LEU A 80 4.65 0.64 -20.56
CA LEU A 80 4.57 -0.54 -19.69
C LEU A 80 5.64 -0.52 -18.61
N VAL A 81 6.86 -0.10 -18.94
CA VAL A 81 7.95 0.08 -17.97
C VAL A 81 7.57 1.11 -16.91
N ALA A 82 7.01 2.24 -17.34
CA ALA A 82 6.54 3.29 -16.43
C ALA A 82 5.42 2.79 -15.50
N VAL A 83 4.44 2.06 -16.04
CA VAL A 83 3.33 1.48 -15.25
C VAL A 83 3.86 0.53 -14.18
N ILE A 84 4.79 -0.35 -14.52
CA ILE A 84 5.39 -1.29 -13.56
C ILE A 84 6.18 -0.53 -12.48
N ALA A 85 7.02 0.41 -12.87
CA ALA A 85 7.86 1.15 -11.94
C ALA A 85 7.05 1.98 -10.94
N PHE A 86 6.07 2.75 -11.44
CA PHE A 86 5.16 3.51 -10.57
C PHE A 86 4.21 2.62 -9.77
N GLY A 87 3.77 1.49 -10.36
CA GLY A 87 2.93 0.51 -9.68
C GLY A 87 3.64 -0.13 -8.50
N LEU A 88 4.90 -0.55 -8.66
CA LEU A 88 5.71 -1.06 -7.56
C LEU A 88 5.93 -0.01 -6.47
N ASN A 89 6.24 1.22 -6.84
CA ASN A 89 6.38 2.29 -5.87
C ASN A 89 5.06 2.53 -5.10
N SER A 90 3.94 2.65 -5.80
CA SER A 90 2.61 2.81 -5.19
C SER A 90 2.25 1.64 -4.28
N ALA A 91 2.57 0.40 -4.66
CA ALA A 91 2.30 -0.79 -3.86
C ALA A 91 2.96 -0.74 -2.47
N ALA A 92 4.17 -0.20 -2.38
CA ALA A 92 4.87 -0.06 -1.12
C ALA A 92 4.16 0.92 -0.16
N TYR A 93 3.65 2.03 -0.68
CA TYR A 93 2.89 2.99 0.13
C TYR A 93 1.52 2.45 0.54
N VAL A 94 0.80 1.82 -0.39
CA VAL A 94 -0.51 1.21 -0.12
C VAL A 94 -0.37 0.11 0.94
N ALA A 95 0.63 -0.76 0.82
CA ALA A 95 0.87 -1.82 1.79
C ALA A 95 1.06 -1.30 3.22
N GLU A 96 1.81 -0.21 3.37
CA GLU A 96 2.05 0.37 4.69
C GLU A 96 0.82 1.11 5.23
N ILE A 97 0.08 1.82 4.37
CA ILE A 97 -1.17 2.50 4.76
C ILE A 97 -2.20 1.47 5.24
N VAL A 98 -2.41 0.40 4.49
CA VAL A 98 -3.35 -0.67 4.84
C VAL A 98 -2.91 -1.35 6.14
N ARG A 99 -1.63 -1.71 6.26
CA ARG A 99 -1.09 -2.31 7.48
C ARG A 99 -1.26 -1.40 8.69
N SER A 100 -0.91 -0.13 8.58
CA SER A 100 -1.06 0.82 9.69
C SER A 100 -2.53 1.03 10.08
N GLY A 101 -3.43 1.01 9.10
CA GLY A 101 -4.87 1.05 9.33
C GLY A 101 -5.37 -0.15 10.13
N ILE A 102 -4.96 -1.37 9.74
CA ILE A 102 -5.33 -2.60 10.43
C ILE A 102 -4.77 -2.63 11.87
N MET A 103 -3.53 -2.20 12.06
CA MET A 103 -2.88 -2.19 13.38
C MET A 103 -3.30 -1.01 14.27
N SER A 104 -4.05 -0.05 13.75
CA SER A 104 -4.54 1.09 14.52
C SER A 104 -5.76 0.77 15.39
N VAL A 105 -6.38 -0.38 15.18
CA VAL A 105 -7.55 -0.83 15.96
C VAL A 105 -7.08 -1.34 17.31
N ASP A 106 -7.61 -0.77 18.37
CA ASP A 106 -7.24 -1.11 19.75
C ASP A 106 -7.77 -2.51 20.11
N ILE A 107 -6.96 -3.30 20.82
CA ILE A 107 -7.33 -4.66 21.28
C ILE A 107 -8.55 -4.60 22.18
N GLY A 108 -8.71 -3.54 22.97
CA GLY A 108 -9.88 -3.31 23.82
C GLY A 108 -11.21 -3.26 23.07
N GLN A 109 -11.21 -2.87 21.78
CA GLN A 109 -12.42 -2.90 20.96
C GLN A 109 -12.86 -4.33 20.64
N PHE A 110 -11.90 -5.25 20.44
CA PHE A 110 -12.20 -6.68 20.24
C PHE A 110 -12.70 -7.34 21.54
N GLU A 111 -12.16 -6.95 22.69
CA GLU A 111 -12.61 -7.44 23.98
C GLU A 111 -14.02 -6.93 24.32
N ALA A 112 -14.31 -5.68 24.01
CA ALA A 112 -15.66 -5.11 24.16
C ALA A 112 -16.69 -5.80 23.24
N GLY A 113 -16.35 -6.06 21.99
CA GLY A 113 -17.22 -6.79 21.05
C GLY A 113 -17.51 -8.20 21.53
N ARG A 114 -16.51 -8.93 22.04
CA ARG A 114 -16.68 -10.25 22.66
C ARG A 114 -17.59 -10.23 23.88
N SER A 115 -17.47 -9.22 24.72
CA SER A 115 -18.31 -9.05 25.92
C SER A 115 -19.78 -8.83 25.55
N LEU A 116 -20.04 -8.25 24.37
CA LEU A 116 -21.40 -8.06 23.84
C LEU A 116 -21.92 -9.28 23.07
N GLY A 117 -21.15 -10.38 23.01
CA GLY A 117 -21.56 -11.63 22.35
C GLY A 117 -21.48 -11.60 20.82
N LEU A 118 -20.75 -10.62 20.23
CA LEU A 118 -20.52 -10.56 18.80
C LEU A 118 -19.58 -11.68 18.34
N ASN A 119 -19.86 -12.27 17.17
CA ASN A 119 -19.04 -13.34 16.64
C ASN A 119 -17.77 -12.77 16.01
N LEU A 120 -16.65 -13.49 16.10
CA LEU A 120 -15.32 -13.08 15.62
C LEU A 120 -15.30 -12.54 14.18
N GLN A 121 -16.16 -13.05 13.30
CA GLN A 121 -16.27 -12.59 11.92
C GLN A 121 -16.92 -11.21 11.79
N THR A 122 -17.94 -10.95 12.60
CA THR A 122 -18.67 -9.67 12.62
C THR A 122 -17.85 -8.57 13.31
N ASP A 123 -17.04 -8.93 14.31
CA ASP A 123 -16.14 -8.02 15.00
C ASP A 123 -15.04 -7.49 14.07
N HIS A 124 -14.49 -8.35 13.21
CA HIS A 124 -13.47 -7.93 12.25
C HIS A 124 -14.01 -6.91 11.24
N GLU A 125 -15.18 -7.15 10.66
CA GLU A 125 -15.76 -6.22 9.69
C GLU A 125 -16.21 -4.90 10.33
N ALA A 126 -16.89 -4.95 11.48
CA ALA A 126 -17.36 -3.75 12.16
C ALA A 126 -16.22 -2.88 12.72
N CYS A 127 -15.22 -3.48 13.39
CA CYS A 127 -14.08 -2.75 13.93
C CYS A 127 -13.15 -2.17 12.86
N TYR A 128 -12.90 -2.90 11.78
CA TYR A 128 -12.03 -2.39 10.72
C TYR A 128 -12.69 -1.29 9.89
N HIS A 129 -13.99 -1.39 9.62
CA HIS A 129 -14.71 -0.35 8.88
C HIS A 129 -14.87 0.93 9.68
N THR A 130 -15.22 0.85 10.95
CA THR A 130 -15.56 2.04 11.76
C THR A 130 -14.32 2.69 12.37
N ALA A 131 -13.47 1.92 13.05
CA ALA A 131 -12.30 2.48 13.73
C ALA A 131 -11.12 2.75 12.78
N GLY A 132 -10.91 1.92 11.78
CA GLY A 132 -9.84 2.09 10.78
C GLY A 132 -10.08 3.31 9.89
N CYS A 133 -11.29 3.49 9.38
CA CYS A 133 -11.66 4.67 8.58
C CYS A 133 -11.61 5.95 9.41
N GLN A 134 -12.13 5.94 10.62
CA GLN A 134 -12.17 7.13 11.47
C GLN A 134 -10.76 7.61 11.89
N LYS A 135 -9.84 6.69 12.23
CA LYS A 135 -8.45 7.04 12.55
C LYS A 135 -7.65 7.48 11.33
N LEU A 136 -7.91 6.92 10.16
CA LEU A 136 -7.27 7.35 8.89
C LEU A 136 -7.67 8.79 8.52
N TYR A 137 -8.96 9.14 8.66
CA TYR A 137 -9.45 10.50 8.44
C TYR A 137 -8.88 11.48 9.47
N PHE A 138 -8.88 11.13 10.74
CA PHE A 138 -8.38 12.00 11.81
C PHE A 138 -6.88 12.27 11.69
N ARG A 139 -6.07 11.26 11.34
CA ARG A 139 -4.63 11.41 11.12
C ARG A 139 -4.33 12.28 9.90
N ARG A 140 -5.12 12.18 8.83
CA ARG A 140 -4.97 13.00 7.63
C ARG A 140 -5.35 14.45 7.87
N CYS A 141 -6.38 14.72 8.68
CA CYS A 141 -6.74 16.06 9.11
C CYS A 141 -5.67 16.70 10.00
N LEU A 142 -5.09 15.95 10.95
CA LEU A 142 -4.02 16.45 11.82
C LEU A 142 -2.73 16.77 11.05
N THR A 143 -2.32 15.95 10.10
CA THR A 143 -1.14 16.23 9.26
C THR A 143 -1.35 17.43 8.33
N SER A 144 -2.55 17.66 7.86
CA SER A 144 -2.84 18.86 7.04
C SER A 144 -2.86 20.14 7.87
N LEU A 145 -3.28 20.06 9.14
CA LEU A 145 -3.27 21.19 10.08
C LEU A 145 -1.88 21.55 10.63
N SER A 146 -0.97 20.57 10.73
CA SER A 146 0.40 20.82 11.17
C SER A 146 1.35 21.29 10.06
N ALA A 147 0.90 21.24 8.81
CA ALA A 147 1.66 21.70 7.63
C ALA A 147 1.27 23.13 7.18
N SER A 148 0.35 23.77 7.89
CA SER A 148 -0.06 25.18 7.72
C SER A 148 0.53 26.06 8.80
#